data_bc5aea80b898b36520661705568d0488
#
_entry.id   bc5aea80b898b36520661705568d0488
#
_cell.length_a   1.000
_cell.length_b   1.000
_cell.length_c   1.000
_cell.angle_alpha   90.00
_cell.angle_beta   90.00
_cell.angle_gamma   90.00
#
_symmetry.space_group_name_H-M   'P 1'
#
loop_
_entity.id
_entity.type
_entity.pdbx_description
1 polymer ?
#
loop_
_entity_poly.entity_id
_entity_poly.type
_entity_poly.pdbx_seq_one_letter_code
_entity_poly.pdbx_strand_id
1 'polypeptide(L)'
;MIKNVSHFPLVPKSNDPVLINLEIDNLEKFDNLQPKLFWRVDEKDEEFKSSQMVLGQNDLYYAEIPQQADKSVIEFYFSIIGNNGQTTVWPQSIADTVNTCNYLYMVDDEYLKDGDTPSYLVVMKESERIELEEIGRRSSQADSNAEMNCTFFSFDGKGDRVRYLASIRNRGASSRRGPPNNQLIKFRSDDPWNGQESIKFNCQYIHSQVAGSWLYQYLGIKAADSIAVKLRINGEDLAESGGPRMYGHYARTESLDSKFTAAHWPNDPNGNLYQVWDDESN
;
A
#
# COMPACT_ATOMS: atom_id res chain seq x y z
N MET A 1 0.93 23.11 1.56
CA MET A 1 1.32 21.67 1.72
C MET A 1 0.38 20.86 0.83
N ILE A 2 0.86 19.74 0.24
CA ILE A 2 -0.04 18.83 -0.49
C ILE A 2 -0.97 18.18 0.52
N LYS A 3 -2.26 18.26 0.29
CA LYS A 3 -3.31 17.73 1.15
C LYS A 3 -3.79 16.36 0.65
N ASN A 4 -3.99 16.24 -0.65
CA ASN A 4 -4.48 15.01 -1.23
C ASN A 4 -3.92 14.79 -2.64
N VAL A 5 -3.70 13.52 -2.97
CA VAL A 5 -3.32 13.06 -4.30
C VAL A 5 -4.26 11.94 -4.69
N SER A 6 -4.75 11.95 -5.91
CA SER A 6 -5.55 10.84 -6.44
C SER A 6 -5.32 10.68 -7.93
N HIS A 7 -5.65 9.51 -8.46
CA HIS A 7 -5.69 9.25 -9.89
C HIS A 7 -6.96 8.54 -10.30
N PHE A 8 -7.32 8.67 -11.55
CA PHE A 8 -8.49 8.00 -12.12
C PHE A 8 -8.20 7.60 -13.59
N PRO A 9 -8.53 6.35 -13.99
CA PRO A 9 -9.10 5.26 -13.18
C PRO A 9 -8.16 4.73 -12.10
N LEU A 10 -8.68 4.08 -11.03
CA LEU A 10 -7.83 3.52 -9.95
C LEU A 10 -6.96 2.36 -10.44
N VAL A 11 -7.48 1.51 -11.32
CA VAL A 11 -6.71 0.50 -12.05
C VAL A 11 -6.99 0.74 -13.53
N PRO A 12 -6.15 1.56 -14.20
CA PRO A 12 -6.33 1.87 -15.62
C PRO A 12 -6.05 0.66 -16.50
N LYS A 13 -6.72 0.61 -17.63
CA LYS A 13 -6.44 -0.29 -18.74
C LYS A 13 -5.41 0.35 -19.69
N SER A 14 -4.81 -0.45 -20.55
CA SER A 14 -3.78 0.03 -21.51
C SER A 14 -4.28 1.10 -22.49
N ASN A 15 -5.59 1.21 -22.68
CA ASN A 15 -6.23 2.22 -23.50
C ASN A 15 -6.78 3.43 -22.72
N ASP A 16 -6.59 3.46 -21.41
CA ASP A 16 -7.05 4.57 -20.56
C ASP A 16 -5.92 5.59 -20.34
N PRO A 17 -6.13 6.88 -20.64
CA PRO A 17 -5.31 7.93 -20.06
C PRO A 17 -5.62 8.04 -18.57
N VAL A 18 -4.65 8.44 -17.76
CA VAL A 18 -4.79 8.54 -16.31
C VAL A 18 -4.76 9.99 -15.87
N LEU A 19 -5.86 10.46 -15.32
CA LEU A 19 -5.97 11.79 -14.74
C LEU A 19 -5.38 11.79 -13.32
N ILE A 20 -4.34 12.59 -13.11
CA ILE A 20 -3.74 12.82 -11.81
C ILE A 20 -4.30 14.11 -11.22
N ASN A 21 -4.83 14.04 -9.99
CA ASN A 21 -5.34 15.20 -9.27
C ASN A 21 -4.45 15.48 -8.04
N LEU A 22 -4.26 16.76 -7.77
CA LEU A 22 -3.45 17.27 -6.69
C LEU A 22 -4.23 18.37 -5.95
N GLU A 23 -4.49 18.18 -4.66
CA GLU A 23 -5.04 19.19 -3.76
C GLU A 23 -3.91 19.80 -2.92
N ILE A 24 -3.80 21.13 -2.96
CA ILE A 24 -2.79 21.86 -2.20
C ILE A 24 -3.50 22.69 -1.13
N ASP A 25 -3.12 22.46 0.12
CA ASP A 25 -3.62 23.22 1.25
C ASP A 25 -2.92 24.57 1.38
N ASN A 26 -3.65 25.58 1.85
CA ASN A 26 -3.12 26.93 2.14
C ASN A 26 -2.77 27.76 0.90
N LEU A 27 -3.68 27.81 -0.06
CA LEU A 27 -3.55 28.62 -1.28
C LEU A 27 -3.32 30.13 -1.00
N GLU A 28 -3.74 30.65 0.16
CA GLU A 28 -3.56 32.06 0.54
C GLU A 28 -2.10 32.49 0.69
N LYS A 29 -1.17 31.57 0.87
CA LYS A 29 0.27 31.86 0.99
C LYS A 29 1.00 31.87 -0.34
N PHE A 30 0.38 31.39 -1.40
CA PHE A 30 1.03 31.17 -2.67
C PHE A 30 0.13 31.68 -3.81
N ASP A 31 0.23 32.97 -4.11
CA ASP A 31 -0.31 33.50 -5.36
C ASP A 31 0.50 32.91 -6.53
N ASN A 32 -0.11 32.29 -7.52
CA ASN A 32 0.52 31.73 -8.73
C ASN A 32 1.38 30.46 -8.53
N LEU A 33 0.86 29.47 -7.79
CA LEU A 33 1.49 28.14 -7.79
C LEU A 33 1.56 27.53 -9.19
N GLN A 34 2.71 26.98 -9.53
CA GLN A 34 2.91 26.26 -10.78
C GLN A 34 3.33 24.81 -10.47
N PRO A 35 2.37 23.94 -10.09
CA PRO A 35 2.67 22.54 -9.88
C PRO A 35 2.94 21.85 -11.22
N LYS A 36 3.95 20.98 -11.22
CA LYS A 36 4.36 20.19 -12.35
C LYS A 36 4.38 18.72 -11.96
N LEU A 37 3.74 17.89 -12.76
CA LEU A 37 3.76 16.43 -12.62
C LEU A 37 4.98 15.88 -13.35
N PHE A 38 5.71 14.99 -12.70
CA PHE A 38 6.76 14.19 -13.30
C PHE A 38 6.38 12.73 -13.20
N TRP A 39 6.57 11.97 -14.27
CA TRP A 39 6.21 10.57 -14.32
C TRP A 39 7.10 9.76 -15.26
N ARG A 40 7.22 8.46 -14.99
CA ARG A 40 7.89 7.50 -15.89
C ARG A 40 7.30 6.10 -15.70
N VAL A 41 7.58 5.21 -16.65
CA VAL A 41 7.41 3.77 -16.46
C VAL A 41 8.56 3.27 -15.56
N ASP A 42 8.29 2.33 -14.66
CA ASP A 42 9.31 1.69 -13.83
C ASP A 42 10.10 0.67 -14.67
N GLU A 43 10.90 1.20 -15.57
CA GLU A 43 11.82 0.45 -16.41
C GLU A 43 13.24 0.99 -16.23
N LYS A 44 14.22 0.14 -16.51
CA LYS A 44 15.62 0.53 -16.40
C LYS A 44 15.94 1.66 -17.36
N ASP A 45 16.61 2.70 -16.84
CA ASP A 45 17.10 3.86 -17.60
C ASP A 45 15.99 4.76 -18.21
N GLU A 46 14.71 4.58 -17.82
CA GLU A 46 13.63 5.47 -18.27
C GLU A 46 13.70 6.83 -17.55
N GLU A 47 13.74 7.90 -18.32
CA GLU A 47 13.76 9.27 -17.79
C GLU A 47 12.36 9.77 -17.43
N PHE A 48 12.28 10.67 -16.44
CA PHE A 48 11.02 11.31 -16.08
C PHE A 48 10.55 12.27 -17.18
N LYS A 49 9.38 12.02 -17.70
CA LYS A 49 8.57 12.94 -18.49
C LYS A 49 7.89 13.94 -17.56
N SER A 50 7.46 15.07 -18.07
CA SER A 50 6.81 16.07 -17.24
C SER A 50 5.68 16.79 -17.94
N SER A 51 4.64 17.16 -17.18
CA SER A 51 3.49 17.92 -17.63
C SER A 51 3.16 19.03 -16.64
N GLN A 52 2.85 20.24 -17.17
CA GLN A 52 2.32 21.31 -16.33
C GLN A 52 0.91 20.95 -15.86
N MET A 53 0.63 21.10 -14.56
CA MET A 53 -0.71 20.89 -14.04
C MET A 53 -1.55 22.16 -14.20
N VAL A 54 -2.83 21.98 -14.46
CA VAL A 54 -3.81 23.04 -14.68
C VAL A 54 -4.75 23.11 -13.47
N LEU A 55 -5.02 24.31 -13.00
CA LEU A 55 -6.03 24.52 -11.95
C LEU A 55 -7.43 24.31 -12.54
N GLY A 56 -8.16 23.38 -11.98
CA GLY A 56 -9.52 23.04 -12.35
C GLY A 56 -10.55 23.57 -11.36
N GLN A 57 -11.70 22.89 -11.31
CA GLN A 57 -12.75 23.19 -10.36
C GLN A 57 -12.34 22.70 -8.95
N ASN A 58 -12.94 23.33 -7.90
CA ASN A 58 -12.72 22.98 -6.48
C ASN A 58 -11.25 23.08 -6.03
N ASP A 59 -10.47 23.98 -6.61
CA ASP A 59 -9.06 24.22 -6.27
C ASP A 59 -8.17 22.98 -6.44
N LEU A 60 -8.55 22.06 -7.33
CA LEU A 60 -7.75 20.89 -7.70
C LEU A 60 -6.89 21.19 -8.92
N TYR A 61 -5.61 20.91 -8.82
CA TYR A 61 -4.73 20.84 -9.98
C TYR A 61 -4.81 19.47 -10.62
N TYR A 62 -4.79 19.42 -11.95
CA TYR A 62 -4.83 18.17 -12.68
C TYR A 62 -3.85 18.15 -13.87
N ALA A 63 -3.36 16.96 -14.17
CA ALA A 63 -2.63 16.66 -15.40
C ALA A 63 -2.93 15.23 -15.83
N GLU A 64 -2.75 14.93 -17.08
CA GLU A 64 -2.98 13.62 -17.67
C GLU A 64 -1.65 12.91 -17.96
N ILE A 65 -1.56 11.65 -17.58
CA ILE A 65 -0.54 10.70 -18.05
C ILE A 65 -1.16 9.94 -19.22
N PRO A 66 -0.54 9.96 -20.42
CA PRO A 66 -1.06 9.20 -21.56
C PRO A 66 -1.14 7.70 -21.28
N GLN A 67 -1.89 6.99 -22.13
CA GLN A 67 -1.98 5.54 -22.10
C GLN A 67 -0.60 4.87 -22.02
N GLN A 68 -0.52 3.84 -21.21
CA GLN A 68 0.69 3.03 -21.00
C GLN A 68 0.39 1.56 -21.28
N ALA A 69 1.42 0.77 -21.54
CA ALA A 69 1.27 -0.64 -21.82
C ALA A 69 0.69 -1.43 -20.64
N ASP A 70 -0.01 -2.51 -20.93
CA ASP A 70 -0.47 -3.45 -19.91
C ASP A 70 0.68 -3.94 -19.03
N LYS A 71 0.41 -4.13 -17.74
CA LYS A 71 1.37 -4.50 -16.67
C LYS A 71 2.47 -3.48 -16.38
N SER A 72 2.40 -2.27 -16.97
CA SER A 72 3.34 -1.20 -16.60
C SER A 72 3.06 -0.66 -15.20
N VAL A 73 4.09 -0.53 -14.38
CA VAL A 73 4.08 0.24 -13.15
C VAL A 73 4.53 1.66 -13.47
N ILE A 74 3.75 2.63 -13.04
CA ILE A 74 4.01 4.05 -13.28
C ILE A 74 4.41 4.71 -11.97
N GLU A 75 5.57 5.34 -11.97
CA GLU A 75 6.12 6.13 -10.89
C GLU A 75 5.90 7.61 -11.17
N PHE A 76 5.39 8.39 -10.20
CA PHE A 76 5.18 9.81 -10.38
C PHE A 76 5.40 10.63 -9.10
N TYR A 77 5.73 11.91 -9.28
CA TYR A 77 5.91 12.89 -8.22
C TYR A 77 5.58 14.30 -8.70
N PHE A 78 5.60 15.27 -7.80
CA PHE A 78 5.29 16.65 -8.10
C PHE A 78 6.45 17.58 -7.76
N SER A 79 6.58 18.65 -8.54
CA SER A 79 7.40 19.80 -8.20
C SER A 79 6.51 21.05 -8.18
N ILE A 80 6.64 21.86 -7.17
CA ILE A 80 5.85 23.08 -6.99
C ILE A 80 6.80 24.24 -6.83
N ILE A 81 6.66 25.25 -7.69
CA ILE A 81 7.41 26.50 -7.60
C ILE A 81 6.52 27.49 -6.83
N GLY A 82 7.03 27.96 -5.69
CA GLY A 82 6.38 28.99 -4.88
C GLY A 82 6.72 30.42 -5.36
N ASN A 83 6.02 31.42 -4.81
CA ASN A 83 6.18 32.85 -5.17
C ASN A 83 7.61 33.40 -4.98
N ASN A 84 8.38 32.78 -4.09
CA ASN A 84 9.78 33.12 -3.82
C ASN A 84 10.77 32.47 -4.78
N GLY A 85 10.27 31.76 -5.80
CA GLY A 85 11.09 31.00 -6.75
C GLY A 85 11.68 29.70 -6.17
N GLN A 86 11.37 29.34 -4.93
CA GLN A 86 11.79 28.07 -4.37
C GLN A 86 10.99 26.92 -4.97
N THR A 87 11.69 25.87 -5.34
CA THR A 87 11.11 24.63 -5.82
C THR A 87 10.99 23.63 -4.67
N THR A 88 9.81 23.12 -4.43
CA THR A 88 9.56 22.02 -3.50
C THR A 88 9.16 20.78 -4.28
N VAL A 89 9.83 19.67 -4.01
CA VAL A 89 9.48 18.36 -4.58
C VAL A 89 8.64 17.59 -3.59
N TRP A 90 7.65 16.86 -4.08
CA TRP A 90 6.76 16.06 -3.25
C TRP A 90 6.47 14.69 -3.90
N PRO A 91 6.62 13.56 -3.20
CA PRO A 91 6.90 13.47 -1.76
C PRO A 91 8.28 14.02 -1.39
N GLN A 92 8.38 14.61 -0.20
CA GLN A 92 9.67 15.07 0.30
C GLN A 92 10.53 13.87 0.67
N SER A 93 11.75 13.83 0.16
CA SER A 93 12.76 12.89 0.66
C SER A 93 13.13 13.25 2.10
N ILE A 94 13.09 12.27 2.99
CA ILE A 94 13.45 12.46 4.43
C ILE A 94 14.97 12.49 4.61
N ALA A 95 15.74 12.13 3.60
CA ALA A 95 17.20 12.15 3.61
C ALA A 95 17.76 12.48 2.23
N ASP A 96 18.98 13.02 2.19
CA ASP A 96 19.77 13.25 0.95
C ASP A 96 20.15 11.94 0.21
N THR A 97 19.32 10.93 0.30
CA THR A 97 19.53 9.62 -0.33
C THR A 97 18.80 9.54 -1.65
N VAL A 98 19.42 8.87 -2.60
CA VAL A 98 18.99 8.69 -3.99
C VAL A 98 17.64 7.99 -4.15
N ASN A 99 17.09 7.40 -3.07
CA ASN A 99 15.83 6.67 -3.07
C ASN A 99 14.69 7.53 -2.56
N THR A 100 14.04 8.25 -3.46
CA THR A 100 12.77 8.94 -3.17
C THR A 100 11.63 7.94 -3.28
N CYS A 101 10.81 7.83 -2.23
CA CYS A 101 9.54 7.12 -2.33
C CYS A 101 8.59 7.98 -3.16
N ASN A 102 8.19 7.51 -4.33
CA ASN A 102 7.25 8.18 -5.20
C ASN A 102 5.86 7.51 -5.16
N TYR A 103 4.87 8.19 -5.71
CA TYR A 103 3.54 7.62 -5.93
C TYR A 103 3.61 6.58 -7.05
N LEU A 104 2.82 5.52 -6.91
CA LEU A 104 2.80 4.42 -7.88
C LEU A 104 1.36 4.05 -8.25
N TYR A 105 1.15 3.68 -9.51
CA TYR A 105 -0.01 2.92 -9.94
C TYR A 105 0.40 1.91 -11.01
N MET A 106 -0.49 0.97 -11.33
CA MET A 106 -0.23 -0.06 -12.34
C MET A 106 -1.36 -0.09 -13.36
N VAL A 107 -0.99 -0.31 -14.61
CA VAL A 107 -1.91 -0.61 -15.72
C VAL A 107 -2.18 -2.11 -15.74
N ASP A 108 -3.43 -2.52 -15.76
CA ASP A 108 -3.79 -3.93 -15.74
C ASP A 108 -5.08 -4.22 -16.52
N ASP A 109 -4.91 -4.74 -17.75
CA ASP A 109 -6.03 -5.05 -18.66
C ASP A 109 -6.88 -6.21 -18.14
N GLU A 110 -6.28 -7.11 -17.37
CA GLU A 110 -6.94 -8.31 -16.85
C GLU A 110 -7.57 -8.09 -15.46
N TYR A 111 -7.28 -6.96 -14.80
CA TYR A 111 -7.83 -6.71 -13.48
C TYR A 111 -9.36 -6.73 -13.50
N LEU A 112 -9.91 -7.64 -12.72
CA LEU A 112 -11.34 -7.74 -12.43
C LEU A 112 -11.52 -7.77 -10.91
N LYS A 113 -12.60 -7.17 -10.42
CA LYS A 113 -12.96 -7.30 -9.01
C LYS A 113 -13.36 -8.76 -8.72
N ASP A 114 -12.91 -9.28 -7.59
CA ASP A 114 -13.13 -10.68 -7.18
C ASP A 114 -14.56 -10.94 -6.64
N GLY A 115 -15.59 -10.40 -7.31
CA GLY A 115 -16.97 -10.50 -6.85
C GLY A 115 -17.17 -9.88 -5.47
N ASP A 116 -17.76 -10.64 -4.54
CA ASP A 116 -18.00 -10.20 -3.15
C ASP A 116 -16.80 -10.42 -2.21
N THR A 117 -15.73 -11.07 -2.68
CA THR A 117 -14.53 -11.29 -1.88
C THR A 117 -13.73 -9.99 -1.81
N PRO A 118 -13.44 -9.47 -0.59
CA PRO A 118 -12.58 -8.32 -0.46
C PRO A 118 -11.24 -8.56 -1.14
N SER A 119 -10.84 -7.65 -2.02
CA SER A 119 -9.58 -7.74 -2.74
C SER A 119 -8.72 -6.52 -2.51
N TYR A 120 -7.41 -6.75 -2.48
CA TYR A 120 -6.40 -5.74 -2.27
C TYR A 120 -5.32 -5.88 -3.33
N LEU A 121 -4.86 -4.75 -3.81
CA LEU A 121 -3.76 -4.67 -4.77
C LEU A 121 -2.64 -3.84 -4.15
N VAL A 122 -1.44 -4.36 -4.23
CA VAL A 122 -0.20 -3.65 -3.88
C VAL A 122 0.58 -3.41 -5.16
N VAL A 123 0.91 -2.15 -5.38
CA VAL A 123 1.77 -1.76 -6.51
C VAL A 123 3.08 -1.24 -5.94
N MET A 124 4.17 -1.79 -6.41
CA MET A 124 5.54 -1.44 -6.00
C MET A 124 6.49 -1.51 -7.20
N LYS A 125 7.66 -0.90 -7.08
CA LYS A 125 8.68 -1.01 -8.12
C LYS A 125 9.12 -2.46 -8.28
N GLU A 126 9.40 -2.86 -9.50
CA GLU A 126 9.80 -4.23 -9.77
C GLU A 126 11.13 -4.61 -9.09
N SER A 127 12.07 -3.67 -9.00
CA SER A 127 13.31 -3.88 -8.26
C SER A 127 13.10 -4.14 -6.77
N GLU A 128 12.16 -3.43 -6.15
CA GLU A 128 11.81 -3.60 -4.73
C GLU A 128 10.99 -4.89 -4.52
N ARG A 129 10.14 -5.27 -5.48
CA ARG A 129 9.41 -6.54 -5.45
C ARG A 129 10.37 -7.73 -5.46
N ILE A 130 11.36 -7.69 -6.35
CA ILE A 130 12.40 -8.72 -6.44
C ILE A 130 13.21 -8.78 -5.13
N GLU A 131 13.63 -7.65 -4.58
CA GLU A 131 14.35 -7.59 -3.31
C GLU A 131 13.52 -8.17 -2.15
N LEU A 132 12.23 -7.81 -2.06
CA LEU A 132 11.31 -8.33 -1.05
C LEU A 132 11.17 -9.87 -1.14
N GLU A 133 11.10 -10.40 -2.36
CA GLU A 133 11.05 -11.84 -2.62
C GLU A 133 12.38 -12.53 -2.24
N GLU A 134 13.52 -11.96 -2.59
CA GLU A 134 14.85 -12.49 -2.23
C GLU A 134 15.06 -12.54 -0.71
N ILE A 135 14.67 -11.50 0.01
CA ILE A 135 14.65 -11.49 1.48
C ILE A 135 13.83 -12.68 2.00
N GLY A 136 12.70 -12.99 1.39
CA GLY A 136 11.83 -14.11 1.76
C GLY A 136 12.33 -15.51 1.38
N ARG A 137 13.36 -15.62 0.54
CA ARG A 137 13.87 -16.92 0.04
C ARG A 137 14.96 -17.51 0.92
N ARG A 138 14.64 -17.96 2.15
CA ARG A 138 15.58 -18.72 3.03
C ARG A 138 17.03 -18.19 3.05
N SER A 139 17.22 -16.91 2.80
CA SER A 139 18.52 -16.26 2.80
C SER A 139 18.95 -15.89 4.23
N SER A 140 20.20 -15.53 4.39
CA SER A 140 20.69 -14.90 5.64
C SER A 140 19.98 -13.59 5.97
N GLN A 141 19.23 -13.05 5.01
CA GLN A 141 18.45 -11.81 5.14
C GLN A 141 16.97 -12.04 5.50
N ALA A 142 16.52 -13.31 5.63
CA ALA A 142 15.12 -13.62 5.90
C ALA A 142 14.54 -12.93 7.13
N ASP A 143 15.37 -12.58 8.09
CA ASP A 143 14.99 -11.85 9.31
C ASP A 143 15.02 -10.32 9.13
N SER A 144 15.34 -9.82 7.95
CA SER A 144 15.32 -8.39 7.64
C SER A 144 13.91 -7.81 7.78
N ASN A 145 13.82 -6.66 8.43
CA ASN A 145 12.60 -5.85 8.51
C ASN A 145 12.62 -4.69 7.51
N ALA A 146 13.42 -4.77 6.46
CA ALA A 146 13.42 -3.77 5.39
C ALA A 146 12.01 -3.58 4.84
N GLU A 147 11.63 -2.34 4.67
CA GLU A 147 10.32 -1.92 4.16
C GLU A 147 10.51 -1.29 2.79
N MET A 148 9.69 -1.71 1.83
CA MET A 148 9.65 -1.21 0.47
C MET A 148 8.48 -0.27 0.29
N ASN A 149 8.66 0.77 -0.51
CA ASN A 149 7.58 1.68 -0.86
C ASN A 149 6.51 0.98 -1.69
N CYS A 150 5.23 1.25 -1.40
CA CYS A 150 4.14 0.74 -2.21
C CYS A 150 2.93 1.68 -2.21
N THR A 151 2.05 1.46 -3.18
CA THR A 151 0.69 1.97 -3.17
C THR A 151 -0.26 0.82 -2.88
N PHE A 152 -1.16 1.03 -1.94
CA PHE A 152 -2.14 0.04 -1.52
C PHE A 152 -3.54 0.43 -1.99
N PHE A 153 -4.21 -0.49 -2.67
CA PHE A 153 -5.59 -0.35 -3.10
C PHE A 153 -6.48 -1.33 -2.36
N SER A 154 -7.66 -0.87 -1.96
CA SER A 154 -8.66 -1.71 -1.31
C SER A 154 -9.99 -1.67 -2.04
N PHE A 155 -10.53 -2.86 -2.32
CA PHE A 155 -11.81 -3.13 -2.97
C PHE A 155 -12.60 -4.06 -2.05
N ASP A 156 -13.02 -3.54 -0.90
CA ASP A 156 -13.56 -4.32 0.22
C ASP A 156 -15.08 -4.12 0.43
N GLY A 157 -15.75 -3.55 -0.57
CA GLY A 157 -17.19 -3.26 -0.51
C GLY A 157 -17.56 -2.00 0.29
N LYS A 158 -16.57 -1.36 0.94
CA LYS A 158 -16.75 -0.09 1.68
C LYS A 158 -16.33 1.14 0.86
N GLY A 159 -16.26 0.98 -0.44
CA GLY A 159 -15.73 1.96 -1.39
C GLY A 159 -14.29 1.64 -1.79
N ASP A 160 -14.02 1.89 -3.07
CA ASP A 160 -12.67 1.70 -3.62
C ASP A 160 -11.76 2.82 -3.11
N ARG A 161 -10.60 2.47 -2.57
CA ARG A 161 -9.69 3.42 -1.93
C ARG A 161 -8.25 3.13 -2.29
N VAL A 162 -7.46 4.20 -2.33
CA VAL A 162 -6.00 4.14 -2.51
C VAL A 162 -5.30 4.74 -1.30
N ARG A 163 -4.16 4.15 -0.93
CA ARG A 163 -3.20 4.68 0.04
C ARG A 163 -1.83 4.67 -0.59
N TYR A 164 -1.37 5.84 -0.96
CA TYR A 164 -0.02 6.03 -1.48
C TYR A 164 0.99 6.08 -0.35
N LEU A 165 2.25 5.85 -0.71
CA LEU A 165 3.38 5.95 0.21
C LEU A 165 3.18 5.06 1.46
N ALA A 166 2.49 3.96 1.28
CA ALA A 166 2.48 2.87 2.22
C ALA A 166 3.81 2.10 2.13
N SER A 167 4.10 1.29 3.12
CA SER A 167 5.23 0.37 3.05
C SER A 167 4.78 -1.08 3.20
N ILE A 168 5.52 -1.97 2.55
CA ILE A 168 5.33 -3.41 2.64
C ILE A 168 6.62 -4.09 3.08
N ARG A 169 6.51 -5.14 3.91
CA ARG A 169 7.62 -6.02 4.26
C ARG A 169 7.16 -7.44 4.55
N ASN A 170 8.10 -8.38 4.46
CA ASN A 170 7.89 -9.73 4.93
C ASN A 170 7.73 -9.75 6.47
N ARG A 171 6.85 -10.61 6.97
CA ARG A 171 6.59 -10.77 8.41
C ARG A 171 6.48 -12.24 8.84
N GLY A 172 6.53 -12.44 10.14
CA GLY A 172 6.47 -13.76 10.79
C GLY A 172 7.81 -14.13 11.39
N ALA A 173 7.93 -15.34 11.89
CA ALA A 173 9.17 -15.97 12.34
C ALA A 173 9.63 -17.01 11.28
N SER A 174 9.40 -18.28 11.50
CA SER A 174 9.75 -19.35 10.54
C SER A 174 9.07 -19.20 9.17
N SER A 175 7.88 -18.60 9.11
CA SER A 175 7.12 -18.34 7.87
C SER A 175 7.75 -17.30 6.94
N ARG A 176 8.80 -16.59 7.36
CA ARG A 176 9.57 -15.69 6.50
C ARG A 176 10.47 -16.42 5.51
N ARG A 177 10.71 -17.72 5.70
CA ARG A 177 11.72 -18.50 5.00
C ARG A 177 11.15 -19.37 3.90
N GLY A 178 10.19 -18.88 3.17
CA GLY A 178 9.64 -19.62 2.02
C GLY A 178 8.46 -18.90 1.41
N PRO A 179 8.58 -18.47 0.15
CA PRO A 179 7.48 -17.82 -0.55
C PRO A 179 6.31 -18.78 -0.78
N PRO A 180 5.10 -18.22 -0.91
CA PRO A 180 4.78 -16.82 -0.67
C PRO A 180 4.83 -16.49 0.81
N ASN A 181 5.31 -15.29 1.13
CA ASN A 181 5.53 -14.86 2.50
C ASN A 181 4.30 -14.16 3.07
N ASN A 182 4.17 -14.21 4.38
CA ASN A 182 3.25 -13.32 5.08
C ASN A 182 3.73 -11.87 4.95
N GLN A 183 2.80 -10.95 4.74
CA GLN A 183 3.10 -9.55 4.53
C GLN A 183 2.58 -8.68 5.68
N LEU A 184 3.30 -7.60 5.98
CA LEU A 184 2.83 -6.47 6.78
C LEU A 184 2.81 -5.25 5.89
N ILE A 185 1.67 -4.57 5.82
CA ILE A 185 1.54 -3.28 5.18
C ILE A 185 1.35 -2.23 6.27
N LYS A 186 2.14 -1.15 6.19
CA LYS A 186 1.99 0.00 7.07
C LYS A 186 1.53 1.21 6.28
N PHE A 187 0.69 1.98 6.89
CA PHE A 187 0.16 3.24 6.36
C PHE A 187 0.78 4.42 7.09
N ARG A 188 0.75 5.56 6.46
CA ARG A 188 1.13 6.81 7.10
C ARG A 188 0.14 7.11 8.25
N SER A 189 0.65 7.66 9.33
CA SER A 189 -0.17 8.01 10.51
C SER A 189 -1.20 9.12 10.21
N ASP A 190 -0.90 9.97 9.22
CA ASP A 190 -1.78 11.04 8.73
C ASP A 190 -2.78 10.56 7.65
N ASP A 191 -2.61 9.33 7.12
CA ASP A 191 -3.51 8.70 6.15
C ASP A 191 -3.71 7.20 6.45
N PRO A 192 -4.26 6.82 7.63
CA PRO A 192 -4.47 5.44 8.02
C PRO A 192 -5.56 4.77 7.17
N TRP A 193 -5.47 3.46 7.01
CA TRP A 193 -6.52 2.67 6.36
C TRP A 193 -7.57 2.21 7.38
N ASN A 194 -8.81 2.68 7.27
CA ASN A 194 -9.89 2.38 8.24
C ASN A 194 -9.48 2.62 9.72
N GLY A 195 -8.69 3.66 9.98
CA GLY A 195 -8.16 3.96 11.30
C GLY A 195 -6.99 3.08 11.77
N GLN A 196 -6.56 2.13 10.96
CA GLN A 196 -5.43 1.25 11.26
C GLN A 196 -4.16 1.76 10.55
N GLU A 197 -3.07 1.84 11.30
CA GLU A 197 -1.75 2.23 10.77
C GLU A 197 -0.99 1.04 10.18
N SER A 198 -1.46 -0.19 10.41
CA SER A 198 -0.91 -1.39 9.77
C SER A 198 -1.93 -2.52 9.68
N ILE A 199 -1.76 -3.37 8.68
CA ILE A 199 -2.54 -4.60 8.50
C ILE A 199 -1.62 -5.75 8.14
N LYS A 200 -2.04 -6.96 8.52
CA LYS A 200 -1.29 -8.20 8.31
C LYS A 200 -2.00 -9.08 7.31
N PHE A 201 -1.23 -9.65 6.39
CA PHE A 201 -1.69 -10.64 5.43
C PHE A 201 -0.91 -11.94 5.66
N ASN A 202 -1.61 -12.96 6.10
CA ASN A 202 -1.04 -14.28 6.31
C ASN A 202 -1.52 -15.21 5.19
N CYS A 203 -0.60 -15.94 4.56
CA CYS A 203 -0.89 -16.78 3.40
C CYS A 203 -1.06 -18.26 3.73
N GLN A 204 -0.62 -18.72 4.90
CA GLN A 204 -0.67 -20.13 5.27
C GLN A 204 -1.75 -20.41 6.32
N TYR A 205 -2.46 -21.53 6.17
CA TYR A 205 -3.51 -21.99 7.11
C TYR A 205 -4.56 -20.91 7.40
N ILE A 206 -4.96 -20.16 6.40
CA ILE A 206 -5.86 -19.01 6.56
C ILE A 206 -7.20 -19.42 7.19
N HIS A 207 -7.73 -20.60 6.84
CA HIS A 207 -8.98 -21.13 7.40
C HIS A 207 -8.93 -21.25 8.91
N SER A 208 -7.81 -21.70 9.49
CA SER A 208 -7.64 -21.81 10.94
C SER A 208 -7.59 -20.45 11.60
N GLN A 209 -6.96 -19.47 10.97
CA GLN A 209 -6.88 -18.10 11.49
C GLN A 209 -8.24 -17.41 11.45
N VAL A 210 -8.96 -17.51 10.33
CA VAL A 210 -10.28 -16.90 10.16
C VAL A 210 -11.30 -17.57 11.09
N ALA A 211 -11.36 -18.91 11.10
CA ALA A 211 -12.30 -19.65 11.96
C ALA A 211 -11.99 -19.46 13.45
N GLY A 212 -10.71 -19.46 13.83
CA GLY A 212 -10.28 -19.24 15.21
C GLY A 212 -10.64 -17.85 15.70
N SER A 213 -10.36 -16.81 14.90
CA SER A 213 -10.74 -15.42 15.21
C SER A 213 -12.26 -15.32 15.42
N TRP A 214 -13.05 -15.83 14.48
CA TRP A 214 -14.49 -15.83 14.56
C TRP A 214 -15.00 -16.58 15.81
N LEU A 215 -14.44 -17.76 16.13
CA LEU A 215 -14.84 -18.55 17.28
C LEU A 215 -14.59 -17.81 18.60
N TYR A 216 -13.42 -17.19 18.76
CA TYR A 216 -13.12 -16.41 19.96
C TYR A 216 -14.11 -15.24 20.12
N GLN A 217 -14.37 -14.51 19.06
CA GLN A 217 -15.33 -13.40 19.08
C GLN A 217 -16.75 -13.88 19.39
N TYR A 218 -17.17 -15.02 18.82
CA TYR A 218 -18.46 -15.65 19.11
C TYR A 218 -18.61 -16.03 20.59
N LEU A 219 -17.53 -16.44 21.23
CA LEU A 219 -17.47 -16.74 22.67
C LEU A 219 -17.32 -15.48 23.54
N GLY A 220 -17.36 -14.29 22.97
CA GLY A 220 -17.23 -13.01 23.69
C GLY A 220 -15.79 -12.63 24.04
N ILE A 221 -14.80 -13.39 23.56
CA ILE A 221 -13.38 -13.07 23.74
C ILE A 221 -12.95 -12.09 22.68
N LYS A 222 -12.28 -11.01 23.08
CA LYS A 222 -11.74 -10.02 22.14
C LYS A 222 -10.54 -10.62 21.39
N ALA A 223 -10.73 -10.84 20.11
CA ALA A 223 -9.70 -11.35 19.21
C ALA A 223 -9.58 -10.43 17.99
N ALA A 224 -8.41 -10.41 17.39
CA ALA A 224 -8.16 -9.63 16.18
C ALA A 224 -9.13 -10.04 15.06
N ASP A 225 -9.71 -9.08 14.36
CA ASP A 225 -10.50 -9.34 13.17
C ASP A 225 -9.67 -10.06 12.12
N SER A 226 -10.18 -11.16 11.59
CA SER A 226 -9.53 -11.92 10.54
C SER A 226 -10.54 -12.37 9.49
N ILE A 227 -10.29 -12.03 8.24
CA ILE A 227 -11.14 -12.41 7.11
C ILE A 227 -10.31 -12.95 5.95
N ALA A 228 -10.91 -13.84 5.15
CA ALA A 228 -10.29 -14.32 3.92
C ALA A 228 -10.41 -13.24 2.83
N VAL A 229 -9.31 -12.99 2.14
CA VAL A 229 -9.20 -11.93 1.13
C VAL A 229 -8.32 -12.36 -0.04
N LYS A 230 -8.47 -11.69 -1.18
CA LYS A 230 -7.50 -11.72 -2.26
C LYS A 230 -6.45 -10.63 -2.05
N LEU A 231 -5.20 -10.95 -2.28
CA LEU A 231 -4.08 -9.99 -2.30
C LEU A 231 -3.24 -10.25 -3.54
N ARG A 232 -3.08 -9.22 -4.36
CA ARG A 232 -2.18 -9.23 -5.51
C ARG A 232 -1.07 -8.22 -5.33
N ILE A 233 0.14 -8.61 -5.71
CA ILE A 233 1.31 -7.73 -5.75
C ILE A 233 1.72 -7.60 -7.22
N ASN A 234 1.68 -6.38 -7.75
CA ASN A 234 1.88 -6.11 -9.18
C ASN A 234 1.03 -7.02 -10.09
N GLY A 235 -0.24 -7.25 -9.70
CA GLY A 235 -1.18 -8.09 -10.44
C GLY A 235 -1.09 -9.60 -10.17
N GLU A 236 -0.02 -10.08 -9.52
CA GLU A 236 0.17 -11.51 -9.24
C GLU A 236 -0.48 -11.95 -7.91
N ASP A 237 -1.27 -13.01 -7.95
CA ASP A 237 -1.80 -13.69 -6.77
C ASP A 237 -0.84 -14.80 -6.32
N LEU A 238 0.04 -14.45 -5.39
CA LEU A 238 1.06 -15.39 -4.90
C LEU A 238 0.47 -16.56 -4.10
N ALA A 239 -0.73 -16.41 -3.54
CA ALA A 239 -1.40 -17.47 -2.79
C ALA A 239 -1.94 -18.59 -3.69
N GLU A 240 -2.24 -18.30 -4.96
CA GLU A 240 -2.70 -19.29 -5.94
C GLU A 240 -1.58 -20.20 -6.42
N SER A 241 -0.37 -19.68 -6.54
CA SER A 241 0.81 -20.42 -6.95
C SER A 241 1.48 -21.21 -5.83
N GLY A 242 0.98 -21.11 -4.60
CA GLY A 242 1.60 -21.66 -3.41
C GLY A 242 1.44 -23.16 -3.25
N GLY A 243 2.16 -23.70 -2.27
CA GLY A 243 2.18 -25.10 -1.93
C GLY A 243 0.94 -25.59 -1.15
N PRO A 244 0.98 -26.78 -0.54
CA PRO A 244 -0.18 -27.46 0.05
C PRO A 244 -0.79 -26.78 1.26
N ARG A 245 -0.25 -25.67 1.73
CA ARG A 245 -0.76 -24.87 2.87
C ARG A 245 -1.49 -23.61 2.43
N MET A 246 -1.60 -23.37 1.14
CA MET A 246 -2.21 -22.19 0.53
C MET A 246 -3.51 -22.56 -0.15
N TYR A 247 -4.49 -21.67 -0.02
CA TYR A 247 -5.86 -21.92 -0.43
C TYR A 247 -6.39 -20.80 -1.35
N GLY A 248 -5.51 -20.17 -2.13
CA GLY A 248 -5.85 -19.10 -3.06
C GLY A 248 -6.26 -17.78 -2.40
N HIS A 249 -6.08 -17.63 -1.09
CA HIS A 249 -6.45 -16.46 -0.31
C HIS A 249 -5.41 -16.15 0.76
N TYR A 250 -5.44 -14.91 1.22
CA TYR A 250 -4.76 -14.48 2.44
C TYR A 250 -5.77 -14.31 3.58
N ALA A 251 -5.34 -14.50 4.81
CA ALA A 251 -6.04 -13.98 5.97
C ALA A 251 -5.57 -12.54 6.21
N ARG A 252 -6.44 -11.55 5.98
CA ARG A 252 -6.21 -10.20 6.45
C ARG A 252 -6.53 -10.16 7.93
N THR A 253 -5.53 -9.90 8.75
CA THR A 253 -5.67 -9.91 10.22
C THR A 253 -5.32 -8.53 10.77
N GLU A 254 -6.16 -8.05 11.67
CA GLU A 254 -5.94 -6.82 12.42
C GLU A 254 -4.62 -6.87 13.19
N SER A 255 -3.93 -5.75 13.28
CA SER A 255 -2.73 -5.63 14.12
C SER A 255 -3.10 -5.52 15.59
N LEU A 256 -2.43 -6.29 16.45
CA LEU A 256 -2.58 -6.20 17.89
C LEU A 256 -1.68 -5.06 18.40
N ASP A 257 -2.23 -3.87 18.47
CA ASP A 257 -1.57 -2.64 18.88
C ASP A 257 -2.54 -1.72 19.66
N SER A 258 -2.16 -0.48 19.89
CA SER A 258 -3.00 0.50 20.60
C SER A 258 -4.34 0.76 19.89
N LYS A 259 -4.40 0.65 18.57
CA LYS A 259 -5.64 0.83 17.81
C LYS A 259 -6.60 -0.34 18.04
N PHE A 260 -6.06 -1.57 18.10
CA PHE A 260 -6.84 -2.74 18.51
C PHE A 260 -7.44 -2.56 19.92
N THR A 261 -6.62 -2.10 20.88
CA THR A 261 -7.11 -1.84 22.24
C THR A 261 -8.23 -0.81 22.23
N ALA A 262 -8.04 0.31 21.57
CA ALA A 262 -9.05 1.37 21.46
C ALA A 262 -10.36 0.89 20.80
N ALA A 263 -10.26 0.07 19.76
CA ALA A 263 -11.43 -0.45 19.04
C ALA A 263 -12.22 -1.49 19.89
N HIS A 264 -11.52 -2.39 20.58
CA HIS A 264 -12.14 -3.51 21.27
C HIS A 264 -12.49 -3.21 22.74
N TRP A 265 -11.87 -2.19 23.35
CA TRP A 265 -12.17 -1.70 24.70
C TRP A 265 -12.39 -0.18 24.71
N PRO A 266 -13.50 0.32 24.15
CA PRO A 266 -13.72 1.76 24.03
C PRO A 266 -13.85 2.48 25.39
N ASN A 267 -14.15 1.75 26.47
CA ASN A 267 -14.21 2.28 27.83
C ASN A 267 -12.82 2.35 28.51
N ASP A 268 -11.81 1.68 27.95
CA ASP A 268 -10.41 1.71 28.41
C ASP A 268 -9.46 1.66 27.20
N PRO A 269 -9.48 2.67 26.32
CA PRO A 269 -8.75 2.65 25.05
C PRO A 269 -7.24 2.69 25.22
N ASN A 270 -6.75 3.10 26.40
CA ASN A 270 -5.33 3.23 26.72
C ASN A 270 -4.82 2.10 27.60
N GLY A 271 -5.61 1.04 27.77
CA GLY A 271 -5.22 -0.14 28.55
C GLY A 271 -3.98 -0.83 27.97
N ASN A 272 -3.25 -1.55 28.82
CA ASN A 272 -2.04 -2.27 28.41
C ASN A 272 -2.42 -3.53 27.60
N LEU A 273 -1.75 -3.73 26.48
CA LEU A 273 -1.82 -4.95 25.69
C LEU A 273 -0.57 -5.80 25.95
N TYR A 274 -0.77 -7.03 26.43
CA TYR A 274 0.31 -7.98 26.65
C TYR A 274 0.24 -9.08 25.59
N GLN A 275 1.36 -9.33 24.93
CA GLN A 275 1.51 -10.42 23.98
C GLN A 275 2.49 -11.46 24.55
N VAL A 276 2.04 -12.71 24.64
CA VAL A 276 2.94 -13.82 24.98
C VAL A 276 3.66 -14.23 23.71
N TRP A 277 4.97 -14.23 23.75
CA TRP A 277 5.84 -14.79 22.72
C TRP A 277 6.25 -16.19 23.17
N ASP A 278 5.99 -17.17 22.34
CA ASP A 278 6.59 -18.48 22.51
C ASP A 278 8.02 -18.39 21.97
N ASP A 279 8.97 -18.29 22.87
CA ASP A 279 10.40 -18.28 22.55
C ASP A 279 10.94 -19.73 22.59
N GLU A 280 10.37 -20.59 21.75
CA GLU A 280 10.98 -21.88 21.46
C GLU A 280 12.16 -21.75 20.49
N SER A 281 12.96 -20.71 20.62
CA SER A 281 14.26 -20.61 19.98
C SER A 281 15.33 -21.21 20.89
N ASN A 282 15.37 -22.53 20.95
CA ASN A 282 16.53 -23.28 21.37
C ASN A 282 17.17 -23.95 20.14
#